data_09c780f081d16336c369b897088a73e5
#
_entry.id   09c780f081d16336c369b897088a73e5
#
_cell.length_a   1.000
_cell.length_b   1.000
_cell.length_c   1.000
_cell.angle_alpha   90.00
_cell.angle_beta   90.00
_cell.angle_gamma   90.00
#
_symmetry.space_group_name_H-M   'P 1'
#
loop_
_entity.id
_entity.type
_entity.pdbx_description
1 polymer ?
#
loop_
_entity_poly.entity_id
_entity_poly.type
_entity_poly.pdbx_seq_one_letter_code
_entity_poly.pdbx_strand_id
1 'polypeptide(L)'
;MSYGVWLTGLPACGKSAIARELARLLHVRGVAAAVLESDVLRTQITPYASYDEAERDLFYAALVEVGAFLVQQGRPVLFDATANRRRYRDAARSRIARFAEVFVDTPPAVCAARDPKGLYRAAREGRSATLPGAQAAYEPPEHPELVVRGDAGTPEEGARAVLTLLERRGWL
;
A
#
# COMPACT_ATOMS: atom_id res chain seq x y z
N MET A 1 1.73 -20.44 8.97
CA MET A 1 1.54 -20.01 7.57
C MET A 1 1.49 -18.50 7.58
N SER A 2 2.36 -17.81 6.84
CA SER A 2 2.49 -16.36 6.87
C SER A 2 1.37 -15.62 6.11
N TYR A 3 1.38 -14.29 6.09
CA TYR A 3 0.30 -13.47 5.55
C TYR A 3 0.83 -12.24 4.80
N GLY A 4 -0.02 -11.67 3.94
CA GLY A 4 0.20 -10.39 3.29
C GLY A 4 -0.87 -9.37 3.69
N VAL A 5 -0.46 -8.14 3.96
CA VAL A 5 -1.34 -6.99 4.17
C VAL A 5 -1.03 -5.93 3.13
N TRP A 6 -2.03 -5.54 2.35
CA TRP A 6 -1.88 -4.47 1.38
C TRP A 6 -2.55 -3.19 1.86
N LEU A 7 -1.77 -2.16 2.12
CA LEU A 7 -2.29 -0.83 2.38
C LEU A 7 -2.40 -0.08 1.04
N THR A 8 -3.62 0.22 0.63
CA THR A 8 -3.93 0.98 -0.59
C THR A 8 -4.62 2.30 -0.26
N GLY A 9 -4.59 3.23 -1.18
CA GLY A 9 -5.18 4.56 -1.06
C GLY A 9 -4.42 5.57 -1.92
N LEU A 10 -4.93 6.77 -2.03
CA LEU A 10 -4.33 7.85 -2.81
C LEU A 10 -2.89 8.19 -2.36
N PRO A 11 -2.04 8.76 -3.21
CA PRO A 11 -0.80 9.39 -2.76
C PRO A 11 -1.05 10.37 -1.61
N ALA A 12 -0.16 10.41 -0.63
CA ALA A 12 -0.27 11.24 0.59
C ALA A 12 -1.47 10.93 1.52
N CYS A 13 -2.15 9.79 1.36
CA CYS A 13 -3.28 9.42 2.25
C CYS A 13 -2.85 8.92 3.64
N GLY A 14 -1.56 8.61 3.85
CA GLY A 14 -1.05 8.15 5.15
C GLY A 14 -0.59 6.69 5.20
N LYS A 15 -0.65 5.93 4.10
CA LYS A 15 -0.25 4.51 4.03
C LYS A 15 1.11 4.22 4.65
N SER A 16 2.13 4.96 4.22
CA SER A 16 3.52 4.70 4.62
C SER A 16 3.75 4.94 6.11
N ALA A 17 3.07 5.93 6.70
CA ALA A 17 3.13 6.16 8.13
C ALA A 17 2.49 5.00 8.92
N ILE A 18 1.32 4.52 8.46
CA ILE A 18 0.63 3.38 9.07
C ILE A 18 1.45 2.10 8.88
N ALA A 19 2.02 1.85 7.68
CA ALA A 19 2.83 0.67 7.40
C ALA A 19 4.07 0.58 8.30
N ARG A 20 4.79 1.70 8.47
CA ARG A 20 5.97 1.77 9.36
C ARG A 20 5.59 1.51 10.81
N GLU A 21 4.50 2.11 11.28
CA GLU A 21 4.04 1.92 12.65
C GLU A 21 3.55 0.48 12.88
N LEU A 22 2.85 -0.10 11.92
CA LEU A 22 2.45 -1.51 11.97
C LEU A 22 3.67 -2.44 12.02
N ALA A 23 4.68 -2.19 11.19
CA ALA A 23 5.93 -2.96 11.21
C ALA A 23 6.62 -2.87 12.58
N ARG A 24 6.65 -1.68 13.20
CA ARG A 24 7.18 -1.47 14.55
C ARG A 24 6.39 -2.28 15.60
N LEU A 25 5.06 -2.21 15.56
CA LEU A 25 4.19 -2.94 16.50
C LEU A 25 4.34 -4.46 16.36
N LEU A 26 4.48 -4.95 15.13
CA LEU A 26 4.75 -6.37 14.85
C LEU A 26 6.12 -6.78 15.37
N HIS A 27 7.14 -5.94 15.16
CA HIS A 27 8.50 -6.22 15.65
C HIS A 27 8.55 -6.35 17.18
N VAL A 28 7.86 -5.48 17.92
CA VAL A 28 7.75 -5.56 19.39
C VAL A 28 7.13 -6.89 19.84
N ARG A 29 6.31 -7.52 18.99
CA ARG A 29 5.72 -8.86 19.21
C ARG A 29 6.57 -10.01 18.69
N GLY A 30 7.80 -9.76 18.28
CA GLY A 30 8.69 -10.77 17.73
C GLY A 30 8.39 -11.17 16.28
N VAL A 31 7.55 -10.41 15.57
CA VAL A 31 7.19 -10.67 14.18
C VAL A 31 7.96 -9.73 13.25
N ALA A 32 8.92 -10.27 12.51
CA ALA A 32 9.72 -9.52 11.54
C ALA A 32 9.01 -9.49 10.17
N ALA A 33 8.11 -8.53 9.96
CA ALA A 33 7.46 -8.32 8.68
C ALA A 33 8.38 -7.62 7.67
N ALA A 34 8.30 -8.01 6.40
CA ALA A 34 8.92 -7.27 5.30
C ALA A 34 7.98 -6.15 4.84
N VAL A 35 8.49 -4.93 4.68
CA VAL A 35 7.74 -3.80 4.11
C VAL A 35 8.17 -3.60 2.66
N LEU A 36 7.24 -3.79 1.74
CA LEU A 36 7.42 -3.52 0.31
C LEU A 36 6.84 -2.15 -0.01
N GLU A 37 7.67 -1.12 0.13
CA GLU A 37 7.32 0.26 -0.19
C GLU A 37 7.54 0.49 -1.69
N SER A 38 6.45 0.69 -2.44
CA SER A 38 6.48 0.78 -3.90
C SER A 38 7.35 1.94 -4.41
N ASP A 39 7.36 3.07 -3.73
CA ASP A 39 8.15 4.23 -4.15
C ASP A 39 9.65 3.97 -4.00
N VAL A 40 10.06 3.28 -2.94
CA VAL A 40 11.47 2.89 -2.72
C VAL A 40 11.89 1.83 -3.75
N LEU A 41 11.06 0.79 -3.93
CA LEU A 41 11.35 -0.29 -4.86
C LEU A 41 11.42 0.18 -6.31
N ARG A 42 10.60 1.16 -6.70
CA ARG A 42 10.67 1.75 -8.05
C ARG A 42 12.02 2.37 -8.35
N THR A 43 12.65 3.02 -7.40
CA THR A 43 13.98 3.62 -7.63
C THR A 43 15.06 2.58 -7.93
N GLN A 44 14.84 1.33 -7.51
CA GLN A 44 15.78 0.23 -7.69
C GLN A 44 15.42 -0.66 -8.89
N ILE A 45 14.14 -0.98 -9.05
CA ILE A 45 13.65 -1.94 -10.05
C ILE A 45 13.39 -1.25 -11.39
N THR A 46 12.77 -0.06 -11.36
CA THR A 46 12.41 0.71 -12.56
C THR A 46 12.89 2.17 -12.43
N PRO A 47 14.24 2.41 -12.42
CA PRO A 47 14.82 3.74 -12.13
C PRO A 47 14.40 4.81 -13.16
N TYR A 48 13.95 4.41 -14.33
CA TYR A 48 13.44 5.28 -15.40
C TYR A 48 11.96 5.05 -15.65
N ALA A 49 11.17 4.92 -14.56
CA ALA A 49 9.75 4.62 -14.65
C ALA A 49 8.99 5.69 -15.46
N SER A 50 8.28 5.26 -16.49
CA SER A 50 7.38 6.12 -17.28
C SER A 50 6.06 6.37 -16.57
N TYR A 51 5.69 5.50 -15.63
CA TYR A 51 4.38 5.46 -14.95
C TYR A 51 3.19 5.28 -15.89
N ASP A 52 3.42 4.87 -17.14
CA ASP A 52 2.35 4.44 -18.02
C ASP A 52 1.74 3.09 -17.56
N GLU A 53 0.69 2.64 -18.23
CA GLU A 53 -0.04 1.45 -17.80
C GLU A 53 0.81 0.19 -17.94
N ALA A 54 1.59 0.06 -19.01
CA ALA A 54 2.43 -1.12 -19.26
C ALA A 54 3.55 -1.24 -18.23
N GLU A 55 4.21 -0.14 -17.89
CA GLU A 55 5.25 -0.11 -16.84
C GLU A 55 4.64 -0.44 -15.46
N ARG A 56 3.46 0.10 -15.15
CA ARG A 56 2.76 -0.22 -13.91
C ARG A 56 2.37 -1.69 -13.82
N ASP A 57 1.88 -2.27 -14.92
CA ASP A 57 1.53 -3.69 -14.99
C ASP A 57 2.75 -4.55 -14.66
N LEU A 58 3.90 -4.27 -15.28
CA LEU A 58 5.14 -5.00 -15.04
C LEU A 58 5.62 -4.83 -13.59
N PHE A 59 5.65 -3.59 -13.10
CA PHE A 59 6.10 -3.29 -11.73
C PHE A 59 5.24 -3.99 -10.69
N TYR A 60 3.91 -3.90 -10.79
CA TYR A 60 3.02 -4.52 -9.81
C TYR A 60 2.99 -6.04 -9.91
N ALA A 61 3.16 -6.61 -11.11
CA ALA A 61 3.33 -8.05 -11.26
C ALA A 61 4.59 -8.52 -10.50
N ALA A 62 5.72 -7.84 -10.68
CA ALA A 62 6.96 -8.15 -9.96
C ALA A 62 6.79 -7.99 -8.43
N LEU A 63 6.16 -6.91 -7.99
CA LEU A 63 5.90 -6.64 -6.56
C LEU A 63 5.07 -7.74 -5.91
N VAL A 64 4.03 -8.22 -6.60
CA VAL A 64 3.17 -9.32 -6.15
C VAL A 64 3.96 -10.62 -6.02
N GLU A 65 4.77 -10.97 -7.02
CA GLU A 65 5.57 -12.20 -6.99
C GLU A 65 6.62 -12.17 -5.87
N VAL A 66 7.31 -11.04 -5.67
CA VAL A 66 8.26 -10.87 -4.56
C VAL A 66 7.54 -11.03 -3.21
N GLY A 67 6.40 -10.40 -3.04
CA GLY A 67 5.63 -10.51 -1.80
C GLY A 67 5.12 -11.93 -1.55
N ALA A 68 4.58 -12.59 -2.57
CA ALA A 68 4.13 -13.99 -2.48
C ALA A 68 5.27 -14.93 -2.12
N PHE A 69 6.44 -14.75 -2.74
CA PHE A 69 7.64 -15.52 -2.42
C PHE A 69 8.04 -15.35 -0.95
N LEU A 70 8.09 -14.13 -0.42
CA LEU A 70 8.43 -13.88 0.98
C LEU A 70 7.41 -14.53 1.94
N VAL A 71 6.12 -14.46 1.62
CA VAL A 71 5.07 -15.12 2.41
C VAL A 71 5.24 -16.65 2.41
N GLN A 72 5.61 -17.25 1.28
CA GLN A 72 5.91 -18.69 1.19
C GLN A 72 7.13 -19.06 2.04
N GLN A 73 8.11 -18.17 2.17
CA GLN A 73 9.26 -18.34 3.06
C GLN A 73 8.94 -18.11 4.55
N GLY A 74 7.66 -17.96 4.90
CA GLY A 74 7.23 -17.76 6.28
C GLY A 74 7.34 -16.32 6.80
N ARG A 75 7.65 -15.34 5.95
CA ARG A 75 7.78 -13.94 6.32
C ARG A 75 6.51 -13.16 6.03
N PRO A 76 5.89 -12.50 7.02
CA PRO A 76 4.78 -11.58 6.77
C PRO A 76 5.20 -10.41 5.89
N VAL A 77 4.31 -9.97 5.01
CA VAL A 77 4.57 -8.89 4.06
C VAL A 77 3.54 -7.76 4.22
N LEU A 78 4.03 -6.54 4.33
CA LEU A 78 3.25 -5.32 4.28
C LEU A 78 3.52 -4.63 2.94
N PHE A 79 2.53 -4.60 2.05
CA PHE A 79 2.61 -3.85 0.80
C PHE A 79 2.17 -2.41 1.08
N ASP A 80 3.08 -1.46 0.96
CA ASP A 80 2.81 -0.03 0.99
C ASP A 80 2.80 0.50 -0.44
N ALA A 81 1.64 0.42 -1.07
CA ALA A 81 1.53 0.73 -2.49
C ALA A 81 0.12 1.23 -2.86
N THR A 82 0.05 2.34 -3.58
CA THR A 82 -1.23 2.87 -4.10
C THR A 82 -1.97 1.84 -4.93
N ALA A 83 -1.28 1.16 -5.87
CA ALA A 83 -1.88 0.17 -6.76
C ALA A 83 -3.22 0.65 -7.33
N ASN A 84 -3.16 1.67 -8.18
CA ASN A 84 -4.33 2.42 -8.63
C ASN A 84 -5.39 1.58 -9.35
N ARG A 85 -5.05 0.42 -9.89
CA ARG A 85 -6.00 -0.55 -10.45
C ARG A 85 -6.24 -1.68 -9.46
N ARG A 86 -7.50 -2.09 -9.28
CA ARG A 86 -7.88 -3.23 -8.41
C ARG A 86 -7.17 -4.52 -8.81
N ARG A 87 -7.01 -4.76 -10.10
CA ARG A 87 -6.36 -5.97 -10.64
C ARG A 87 -4.98 -6.26 -10.02
N TYR A 88 -4.23 -5.23 -9.62
CA TYR A 88 -2.92 -5.43 -8.97
C TYR A 88 -3.06 -6.05 -7.58
N ARG A 89 -4.03 -5.58 -6.82
CA ARG A 89 -4.32 -6.06 -5.47
C ARG A 89 -5.01 -7.42 -5.48
N ASP A 90 -5.90 -7.63 -6.47
CA ASP A 90 -6.55 -8.91 -6.71
C ASP A 90 -5.53 -10.00 -7.10
N ALA A 91 -4.50 -9.64 -7.88
CA ALA A 91 -3.40 -10.53 -8.19
C ALA A 91 -2.67 -11.00 -6.91
N ALA A 92 -2.38 -10.09 -5.97
CA ALA A 92 -1.79 -10.47 -4.69
C ALA A 92 -2.73 -11.36 -3.86
N ARG A 93 -4.03 -11.04 -3.82
CA ARG A 93 -5.05 -11.85 -3.15
C ARG A 93 -5.12 -13.28 -3.70
N SER A 94 -4.96 -13.45 -5.01
CA SER A 94 -4.97 -14.79 -5.63
C SER A 94 -3.70 -15.60 -5.34
N ARG A 95 -2.59 -14.96 -5.02
CA ARG A 95 -1.28 -15.59 -4.76
C ARG A 95 -1.01 -15.85 -3.29
N ILE A 96 -1.65 -15.11 -2.38
CA ILE A 96 -1.40 -15.14 -0.94
C ILE A 96 -2.68 -15.58 -0.23
N ALA A 97 -2.71 -16.81 0.28
CA ALA A 97 -3.89 -17.40 0.89
C ALA A 97 -4.40 -16.62 2.13
N ARG A 98 -3.49 -16.08 2.95
CA ARG A 98 -3.82 -15.19 4.07
C ARG A 98 -3.51 -13.75 3.64
N PHE A 99 -4.45 -13.13 2.94
CA PHE A 99 -4.32 -11.78 2.42
C PHE A 99 -5.38 -10.87 3.02
N ALA A 100 -4.98 -9.65 3.39
CA ALA A 100 -5.89 -8.59 3.82
C ALA A 100 -5.59 -7.30 3.05
N GLU A 101 -6.65 -6.69 2.51
CA GLU A 101 -6.61 -5.38 1.88
C GLU A 101 -7.11 -4.33 2.87
N VAL A 102 -6.28 -3.33 3.13
CA VAL A 102 -6.58 -2.21 4.03
C VAL A 102 -6.69 -0.95 3.19
N PHE A 103 -7.86 -0.37 3.16
CA PHE A 103 -8.09 0.90 2.48
C PHE A 103 -7.84 2.07 3.42
N VAL A 104 -6.82 2.87 3.11
CA VAL A 104 -6.55 4.13 3.81
C VAL A 104 -7.32 5.23 3.09
N ASP A 105 -8.55 5.44 3.56
CA ASP A 105 -9.50 6.39 2.99
C ASP A 105 -9.22 7.80 3.51
N THR A 106 -8.73 8.64 2.62
CA THR A 106 -8.45 10.07 2.90
C THR A 106 -9.02 10.89 1.76
N PRO A 107 -9.81 11.94 2.05
CA PRO A 107 -10.35 12.80 1.03
C PRO A 107 -9.26 13.37 0.10
N PRO A 108 -9.47 13.41 -1.23
CA PRO A 108 -8.47 13.89 -2.19
C PRO A 108 -7.94 15.30 -1.87
N ALA A 109 -8.80 16.18 -1.36
CA ALA A 109 -8.39 17.54 -0.97
C ALA A 109 -7.39 17.53 0.21
N VAL A 110 -7.55 16.61 1.16
CA VAL A 110 -6.61 16.44 2.28
C VAL A 110 -5.29 15.87 1.80
N CYS A 111 -5.31 14.88 0.91
CA CYS A 111 -4.10 14.33 0.28
C CYS A 111 -3.33 15.43 -0.49
N ALA A 112 -4.03 16.23 -1.29
CA ALA A 112 -3.43 17.32 -2.05
C ALA A 112 -2.87 18.44 -1.16
N ALA A 113 -3.51 18.72 -0.02
CA ALA A 113 -3.02 19.70 0.95
C ALA A 113 -1.75 19.21 1.68
N ARG A 114 -1.66 17.92 1.97
CA ARG A 114 -0.46 17.32 2.62
C ARG A 114 0.74 17.28 1.70
N ASP A 115 0.58 16.79 0.50
CA ASP A 115 1.55 16.67 -0.61
C ASP A 115 3.06 16.67 -0.22
N PRO A 116 3.51 15.78 0.66
CA PRO A 116 4.87 15.84 1.22
C PRO A 116 5.96 15.63 0.15
N LYS A 117 5.62 15.00 -0.95
CA LYS A 117 6.52 14.74 -2.09
C LYS A 117 6.35 15.72 -3.25
N GLY A 118 5.44 16.68 -3.15
CA GLY A 118 5.14 17.64 -4.22
C GLY A 118 4.49 17.05 -5.47
N LEU A 119 3.88 15.86 -5.37
CA LEU A 119 3.29 15.14 -6.49
C LEU A 119 2.04 15.85 -7.03
N TYR A 120 1.17 16.31 -6.13
CA TYR A 120 -0.03 17.06 -6.51
C TYR A 120 0.32 18.43 -7.09
N ARG A 121 1.35 19.08 -6.53
CA ARG A 121 1.88 20.34 -7.09
C ARG A 121 2.44 20.11 -8.50
N ALA A 122 3.27 19.08 -8.69
CA ALA A 122 3.82 18.74 -10.00
C ALA A 122 2.72 18.41 -11.02
N ALA A 123 1.66 17.75 -10.60
CA ALA A 123 0.51 17.45 -11.44
C ALA A 123 -0.24 18.73 -11.86
N ARG A 124 -0.48 19.66 -10.92
CA ARG A 124 -1.12 20.95 -11.23
C ARG A 124 -0.28 21.82 -12.17
N GLU A 125 1.02 21.76 -12.08
CA GLU A 125 1.97 22.48 -12.93
C GLU A 125 2.23 21.77 -14.27
N GLY A 126 1.53 20.67 -14.57
CA GLY A 126 1.68 19.91 -15.82
C GLY A 126 2.98 19.12 -15.93
N ARG A 127 3.76 19.00 -14.84
CA ARG A 127 5.02 18.25 -14.80
C ARG A 127 4.82 16.74 -14.53
N SER A 128 3.59 16.32 -14.26
CA SER A 128 3.19 14.93 -14.14
C SER A 128 1.84 14.72 -14.81
N ALA A 129 1.70 13.66 -15.58
CA ALA A 129 0.47 13.30 -16.27
C ALA A 129 -0.17 12.00 -15.75
N THR A 130 0.41 11.39 -14.71
CA THR A 130 0.09 10.01 -14.32
C THR A 130 -0.24 9.84 -12.84
N LEU A 131 -0.46 10.93 -12.10
CA LEU A 131 -0.75 10.87 -10.68
C LEU A 131 -2.11 10.20 -10.43
N PRO A 132 -2.17 9.06 -9.68
CA PRO A 132 -3.42 8.43 -9.32
C PRO A 132 -4.34 9.35 -8.50
N GLY A 133 -5.62 9.39 -8.88
CA GLY A 133 -6.61 10.25 -8.26
C GLY A 133 -6.64 11.69 -8.79
N ALA A 134 -5.71 12.04 -9.70
CA ALA A 134 -5.70 13.33 -10.40
C ALA A 134 -5.75 13.14 -11.92
N GLN A 135 -4.65 12.69 -12.54
CA GLN A 135 -4.61 12.43 -13.99
C GLN A 135 -4.80 10.96 -14.36
N ALA A 136 -4.48 10.03 -13.46
CA ALA A 136 -4.77 8.61 -13.62
C ALA A 136 -5.92 8.19 -12.71
N ALA A 137 -6.75 7.24 -13.18
CA ALA A 137 -7.82 6.69 -12.36
C ALA A 137 -7.25 5.94 -11.16
N TYR A 138 -7.87 6.11 -9.99
CA TYR A 138 -7.71 5.26 -8.82
C TYR A 138 -9.00 4.49 -8.59
N GLU A 139 -8.91 3.18 -8.54
CA GLU A 139 -10.03 2.27 -8.28
C GLU A 139 -9.99 1.86 -6.80
N PRO A 140 -10.87 2.43 -5.95
CA PRO A 140 -10.92 2.04 -4.54
C PRO A 140 -11.31 0.56 -4.40
N PRO A 141 -10.92 -0.11 -3.29
CA PRO A 141 -11.36 -1.47 -3.02
C PRO A 141 -12.88 -1.57 -2.95
N GLU A 142 -13.45 -2.68 -3.43
CA GLU A 142 -14.88 -2.96 -3.29
C GLU A 142 -15.18 -3.62 -1.95
N HIS A 143 -14.31 -4.52 -1.51
CA HIS A 143 -14.48 -5.32 -0.30
C HIS A 143 -13.19 -5.39 0.52
N PRO A 144 -12.69 -4.25 1.04
CA PRO A 144 -11.49 -4.27 1.88
C PRO A 144 -11.79 -4.96 3.21
N GLU A 145 -10.82 -5.67 3.77
CA GLU A 145 -10.94 -6.26 5.10
C GLU A 145 -10.98 -5.21 6.21
N LEU A 146 -10.45 -4.02 5.92
CA LEU A 146 -10.46 -2.89 6.86
C LEU A 146 -10.41 -1.57 6.09
N VAL A 147 -11.19 -0.61 6.56
CA VAL A 147 -11.09 0.80 6.14
C VAL A 147 -10.54 1.61 7.32
N VAL A 148 -9.46 2.34 7.07
CA VAL A 148 -8.86 3.27 8.03
C VAL A 148 -9.00 4.68 7.50
N ARG A 149 -9.53 5.59 8.32
CA ARG A 149 -9.63 7.01 7.97
C ARG A 149 -8.26 7.66 8.13
N GLY A 150 -7.65 8.02 7.00
CA GLY A 150 -6.33 8.65 7.01
C GLY A 150 -6.33 10.15 7.31
N ASP A 151 -7.51 10.77 7.37
CA ASP A 151 -7.73 12.17 7.76
C ASP A 151 -8.15 12.32 9.23
N ALA A 152 -8.39 11.23 9.93
CA ALA A 152 -8.79 11.20 11.33
C ALA A 152 -7.89 10.23 12.13
N GLY A 153 -7.52 10.62 13.34
CA GLY A 153 -6.65 9.83 14.19
C GLY A 153 -5.17 9.90 13.82
N THR A 154 -4.39 9.05 14.44
CA THR A 154 -2.94 8.95 14.28
C THR A 154 -2.55 7.74 13.45
N PRO A 155 -1.33 7.72 12.85
CA PRO A 155 -0.82 6.51 12.20
C PRO A 155 -0.76 5.30 13.14
N GLU A 156 -0.52 5.52 14.43
CA GLU A 156 -0.51 4.46 15.44
C GLU A 156 -1.91 3.85 15.63
N GLU A 157 -2.96 4.66 15.69
CA GLU A 157 -4.34 4.17 15.79
C GLU A 157 -4.71 3.35 14.55
N GLY A 158 -4.35 3.82 13.35
CA GLY A 158 -4.52 3.06 12.12
C GLY A 158 -3.77 1.72 12.14
N ALA A 159 -2.53 1.71 12.57
CA ALA A 159 -1.72 0.51 12.70
C ALA A 159 -2.30 -0.48 13.74
N ARG A 160 -2.80 0.02 14.88
CA ARG A 160 -3.48 -0.80 15.90
C ARG A 160 -4.78 -1.43 15.35
N ALA A 161 -5.53 -0.72 14.53
CA ALA A 161 -6.72 -1.28 13.88
C ALA A 161 -6.36 -2.45 12.96
N VAL A 162 -5.28 -2.32 12.17
CA VAL A 162 -4.78 -3.43 11.34
C VAL A 162 -4.30 -4.59 12.22
N LEU A 163 -3.57 -4.31 13.29
CA LEU A 163 -3.08 -5.32 14.23
C LEU A 163 -4.24 -6.13 14.84
N THR A 164 -5.31 -5.45 15.26
CA THR A 164 -6.53 -6.08 15.76
C THR A 164 -7.20 -6.96 14.70
N LEU A 165 -7.19 -6.56 13.43
CA LEU A 165 -7.66 -7.39 12.33
C LEU A 165 -6.86 -8.69 12.23
N LEU A 166 -5.52 -8.61 12.31
CA LEU A 166 -4.63 -9.78 12.24
C LEU A 166 -4.86 -10.73 13.42
N GLU A 167 -5.03 -10.20 14.63
CA GLU A 167 -5.36 -10.99 15.84
C GLU A 167 -6.70 -11.72 15.70
N ARG A 168 -7.76 -11.00 15.25
CA ARG A 168 -9.08 -11.61 15.03
C ARG A 168 -9.07 -12.70 13.97
N ARG A 169 -8.16 -12.63 13.02
CA ARG A 169 -7.97 -13.65 11.98
C ARG A 169 -7.09 -14.81 12.44
N GLY A 170 -6.51 -14.77 13.63
CA GLY A 170 -5.58 -15.78 14.13
C GLY A 170 -4.30 -15.86 13.27
N TRP A 171 -3.80 -14.69 12.82
CA TRP A 171 -2.57 -14.62 12.02
C TRP A 171 -1.35 -14.18 12.84
N LEU A 172 -1.59 -13.79 14.09
CA LEU A 172 -0.59 -13.46 15.11
C LEU A 172 -0.65 -14.42 16.28
#